data_a5dbe3068a8de13335facc24616b02a6
#
_entry.id   a5dbe3068a8de13335facc24616b02a6
#
_cell.length_a   1.000
_cell.length_b   1.000
_cell.length_c   1.000
_cell.angle_alpha   90.00
_cell.angle_beta   90.00
_cell.angle_gamma   90.00
#
_symmetry.space_group_name_H-M   'P 1'
#
loop_
_entity.id
_entity.type
_entity.pdbx_description
1 polymer ?
#
loop_
_entity_poly.entity_id
_entity_poly.type
_entity_poly.pdbx_seq_one_letter_code
_entity_poly.pdbx_strand_id
1 'polypeptide(L)'
;AAISLPDVDPASALREFVVEYINHVPSFISAVTFAAKDAGIEDYVIPFLEVATNYFVSPLSETQEKVNLVNLMEQAYLSQRLIEEVNDQYILRAGIPLIPMELTKANIIVHHLLGETLANSLDDVVEETARQMTSQDTVYSSERFKEYVETRKGKGWEQVWKQWSDMTNSLAIDLDFGTRANKDAH
;
A
#
# COMPACT_ATOMS: atom_id res chain seq x y z
N ALA A 1 3.07 17.90 -1.68
CA ALA A 1 2.53 17.60 -3.03
C ALA A 1 1.08 18.07 -3.08
N ALA A 2 0.58 18.48 -4.26
CA ALA A 2 -0.82 18.76 -4.50
C ALA A 2 -1.41 17.64 -5.35
N ILE A 3 -2.69 17.30 -5.12
CA ILE A 3 -3.39 16.32 -5.96
C ILE A 3 -3.83 17.06 -7.22
N SER A 4 -3.44 16.55 -8.39
CA SER A 4 -3.92 17.00 -9.68
C SER A 4 -5.12 16.18 -10.10
N LEU A 5 -6.24 16.82 -10.35
CA LEU A 5 -7.50 16.20 -10.74
C LEU A 5 -7.84 16.54 -12.19
N PRO A 6 -8.63 15.70 -12.88
CA PRO A 6 -9.10 16.01 -14.23
C PRO A 6 -9.98 17.27 -14.22
N ASP A 7 -9.93 18.05 -15.33
CA ASP A 7 -10.70 19.28 -15.48
C ASP A 7 -12.22 19.05 -15.51
N VAL A 8 -12.64 17.85 -15.91
CA VAL A 8 -14.05 17.49 -16.02
C VAL A 8 -14.45 16.64 -14.81
N ASP A 9 -15.39 17.14 -14.02
CA ASP A 9 -15.97 16.50 -12.83
C ASP A 9 -14.92 15.93 -11.83
N PRO A 10 -14.08 16.80 -11.26
CA PRO A 10 -13.03 16.37 -10.33
C PRO A 10 -13.56 15.67 -9.07
N ALA A 11 -14.76 16.04 -8.62
CA ALA A 11 -15.38 15.43 -7.43
C ALA A 11 -15.80 13.98 -7.68
N SER A 12 -16.33 13.69 -8.86
CA SER A 12 -16.68 12.32 -9.26
C SER A 12 -15.44 11.45 -9.43
N ALA A 13 -14.40 11.99 -10.10
CA ALA A 13 -13.14 11.27 -10.27
C ALA A 13 -12.49 10.93 -8.93
N LEU A 14 -12.50 11.87 -7.97
CA LEU A 14 -11.95 11.63 -6.64
C LEU A 14 -12.75 10.58 -5.87
N ARG A 15 -14.09 10.63 -5.94
CA ARG A 15 -14.95 9.63 -5.31
C ARG A 15 -14.75 8.25 -5.91
N GLU A 16 -14.63 8.16 -7.23
CA GLU A 16 -14.36 6.92 -7.94
C GLU A 16 -13.00 6.32 -7.51
N PHE A 17 -11.97 7.17 -7.44
CA PHE A 17 -10.67 6.75 -6.92
C PHE A 17 -10.75 6.17 -5.50
N VAL A 18 -11.46 6.82 -4.58
CA VAL A 18 -11.60 6.34 -3.20
C VAL A 18 -12.34 5.00 -3.17
N VAL A 19 -13.40 4.84 -3.95
CA VAL A 19 -14.14 3.58 -4.06
C VAL A 19 -13.27 2.47 -4.62
N GLU A 20 -12.52 2.73 -5.68
CA GLU A 20 -11.57 1.77 -6.26
C GLU A 20 -10.46 1.42 -5.29
N TYR A 21 -9.90 2.41 -4.59
CA TYR A 21 -8.87 2.19 -3.57
C TYR A 21 -9.34 1.24 -2.46
N ILE A 22 -10.59 1.41 -1.97
CA ILE A 22 -11.20 0.54 -0.96
C ILE A 22 -11.45 -0.85 -1.53
N ASN A 23 -12.09 -0.94 -2.69
CA ASN A 23 -12.48 -2.22 -3.32
C ASN A 23 -11.27 -3.05 -3.74
N HIS A 24 -10.13 -2.40 -3.95
CA HIS A 24 -8.91 -3.07 -4.37
C HIS A 24 -8.30 -3.95 -3.27
N VAL A 25 -8.49 -3.62 -1.98
CA VAL A 25 -7.85 -4.30 -0.86
C VAL A 25 -8.10 -5.82 -0.86
N PRO A 26 -9.35 -6.34 -0.94
CA PRO A 26 -9.56 -7.79 -0.93
C PRO A 26 -8.96 -8.51 -2.15
N SER A 27 -9.09 -7.91 -3.33
CA SER A 27 -8.53 -8.46 -4.57
C SER A 27 -7.00 -8.50 -4.52
N PHE A 28 -6.41 -7.46 -3.97
CA PHE A 28 -4.99 -7.32 -3.77
C PHE A 28 -4.44 -8.38 -2.78
N ILE A 29 -5.04 -8.52 -1.61
CA ILE A 29 -4.66 -9.52 -0.62
C ILE A 29 -4.72 -10.93 -1.23
N SER A 30 -5.77 -11.23 -2.01
CA SER A 30 -5.92 -12.52 -2.68
C SER A 30 -4.82 -12.76 -3.72
N ALA A 31 -4.51 -11.76 -4.54
CA ALA A 31 -3.48 -11.84 -5.58
C ALA A 31 -2.07 -12.02 -4.98
N VAL A 32 -1.75 -11.25 -3.92
CA VAL A 32 -0.48 -11.35 -3.20
C VAL A 32 -0.35 -12.71 -2.51
N THR A 33 -1.42 -13.22 -1.90
CA THR A 33 -1.43 -14.55 -1.29
C THR A 33 -1.11 -15.64 -2.32
N PHE A 34 -1.73 -15.56 -3.50
CA PHE A 34 -1.47 -16.49 -4.60
C PHE A 34 -0.01 -16.41 -5.06
N ALA A 35 0.47 -15.19 -5.33
CA ALA A 35 1.83 -14.97 -5.80
C ALA A 35 2.89 -15.40 -4.77
N ALA A 36 2.65 -15.18 -3.48
CA ALA A 36 3.53 -15.63 -2.42
C ALA A 36 3.65 -17.16 -2.35
N LYS A 37 2.53 -17.89 -2.56
CA LYS A 37 2.52 -19.35 -2.64
C LYS A 37 3.27 -19.84 -3.87
N ASP A 38 3.05 -19.23 -5.03
CA ASP A 38 3.75 -19.57 -6.28
C ASP A 38 5.27 -19.34 -6.16
N ALA A 39 5.67 -18.28 -5.47
CA ALA A 39 7.07 -17.97 -5.18
C ALA A 39 7.68 -18.79 -4.02
N GLY A 40 6.86 -19.51 -3.25
CA GLY A 40 7.29 -20.28 -2.10
C GLY A 40 7.75 -19.46 -0.89
N ILE A 41 7.21 -18.25 -0.75
CA ILE A 41 7.51 -17.31 0.35
C ILE A 41 6.29 -17.00 1.23
N GLU A 42 5.27 -17.86 1.17
CA GLU A 42 4.03 -17.68 1.93
C GLU A 42 4.26 -17.52 3.43
N ASP A 43 5.22 -18.23 4.01
CA ASP A 43 5.55 -18.17 5.43
C ASP A 43 5.99 -16.75 5.87
N TYR A 44 6.50 -15.95 4.94
CA TYR A 44 6.93 -14.57 5.19
C TYR A 44 5.84 -13.54 4.89
N VAL A 45 4.98 -13.83 3.92
CA VAL A 45 3.97 -12.88 3.41
C VAL A 45 2.64 -13.00 4.15
N ILE A 46 2.16 -14.22 4.42
CA ILE A 46 0.83 -14.44 4.99
C ILE A 46 0.63 -13.72 6.34
N PRO A 47 1.58 -13.73 7.29
CA PRO A 47 1.40 -13.03 8.56
C PRO A 47 1.10 -11.53 8.40
N PHE A 48 1.74 -10.87 7.42
CA PHE A 48 1.45 -9.44 7.13
C PHE A 48 0.08 -9.26 6.50
N LEU A 49 -0.32 -10.17 5.60
CA LEU A 49 -1.64 -10.12 4.97
C LEU A 49 -2.77 -10.37 5.97
N GLU A 50 -2.55 -11.19 6.98
CA GLU A 50 -3.52 -11.40 8.07
C GLU A 50 -3.73 -10.11 8.87
N VAL A 51 -2.65 -9.41 9.24
CA VAL A 51 -2.75 -8.13 9.93
C VAL A 51 -3.38 -7.07 9.03
N ALA A 52 -2.98 -6.99 7.77
CA ALA A 52 -3.57 -6.07 6.79
C ALA A 52 -5.08 -6.35 6.59
N THR A 53 -5.48 -7.63 6.57
CA THR A 53 -6.88 -8.03 6.51
C THR A 53 -7.63 -7.58 7.76
N ASN A 54 -7.04 -7.78 8.94
CA ASN A 54 -7.64 -7.36 10.21
C ASN A 54 -7.85 -5.84 10.25
N TYR A 55 -6.89 -5.05 9.78
CA TYR A 55 -7.07 -3.60 9.65
C TYR A 55 -8.24 -3.23 8.72
N PHE A 56 -8.39 -3.96 7.62
CA PHE A 56 -9.45 -3.68 6.66
C PHE A 56 -10.86 -4.06 7.15
N VAL A 57 -10.99 -5.15 7.92
CA VAL A 57 -12.32 -5.64 8.36
C VAL A 57 -12.73 -5.15 9.74
N SER A 58 -11.78 -4.65 10.54
CA SER A 58 -12.05 -4.22 11.91
C SER A 58 -12.35 -2.73 11.98
N PRO A 59 -13.48 -2.31 12.55
CA PRO A 59 -13.74 -0.90 12.74
C PRO A 59 -12.72 -0.27 13.70
N LEU A 60 -12.19 0.90 13.35
CA LEU A 60 -11.21 1.65 14.14
C LEU A 60 -11.79 2.19 15.45
N SER A 61 -13.11 2.25 15.56
CA SER A 61 -13.81 2.73 16.77
C SER A 61 -15.09 1.92 16.98
N GLU A 62 -15.25 1.41 18.20
CA GLU A 62 -16.47 0.71 18.64
C GLU A 62 -17.70 1.63 18.69
N THR A 63 -17.48 2.95 18.66
CA THR A 63 -18.54 3.97 18.75
C THR A 63 -19.13 4.37 17.40
N GLN A 64 -18.61 3.81 16.29
CA GLN A 64 -19.10 4.16 14.95
C GLN A 64 -20.39 3.41 14.63
N GLU A 65 -21.52 4.05 14.90
CA GLU A 65 -22.87 3.49 14.60
C GLU A 65 -23.16 3.34 13.10
N LYS A 66 -22.36 3.96 12.21
CA LYS A 66 -22.59 3.91 10.75
C LYS A 66 -21.27 3.77 10.00
N VAL A 67 -21.22 2.75 9.16
CA VAL A 67 -20.17 2.62 8.13
C VAL A 67 -20.34 3.78 7.14
N ASN A 68 -19.27 4.56 6.94
CA ASN A 68 -19.22 5.62 5.94
C ASN A 68 -17.94 5.49 5.10
N LEU A 69 -17.90 6.23 4.00
CA LEU A 69 -16.80 6.14 3.04
C LEU A 69 -15.45 6.52 3.66
N VAL A 70 -15.44 7.47 4.59
CA VAL A 70 -14.20 7.91 5.25
C VAL A 70 -13.64 6.78 6.12
N ASN A 71 -14.49 6.12 6.92
CA ASN A 71 -14.07 5.00 7.78
C ASN A 71 -13.51 3.83 6.95
N LEU A 72 -14.16 3.50 5.83
CA LEU A 72 -13.67 2.47 4.92
C LEU A 72 -12.35 2.87 4.27
N MET A 73 -12.17 4.15 3.95
CA MET A 73 -10.91 4.68 3.43
C MET A 73 -9.78 4.60 4.47
N GLU A 74 -10.06 4.93 5.74
CA GLU A 74 -9.11 4.76 6.84
C GLU A 74 -8.65 3.31 7.01
N GLN A 75 -9.60 2.36 6.98
CA GLN A 75 -9.31 0.93 7.08
C GLN A 75 -8.49 0.43 5.87
N ALA A 76 -8.86 0.85 4.67
CA ALA A 76 -8.12 0.52 3.46
C ALA A 76 -6.71 1.13 3.49
N TYR A 77 -6.57 2.35 4.00
CA TYR A 77 -5.30 3.03 4.16
C TYR A 77 -4.37 2.26 5.10
N LEU A 78 -4.83 1.91 6.30
CA LEU A 78 -4.04 1.10 7.23
C LEU A 78 -3.56 -0.21 6.62
N SER A 79 -4.46 -0.91 5.91
CA SER A 79 -4.14 -2.17 5.27
C SER A 79 -3.04 -2.02 4.21
N GLN A 80 -3.17 -1.04 3.31
CA GLN A 80 -2.23 -0.85 2.21
C GLN A 80 -0.91 -0.22 2.68
N ARG A 81 -0.96 0.71 3.65
CA ARG A 81 0.25 1.28 4.25
C ARG A 81 1.08 0.25 5.01
N LEU A 82 0.44 -0.72 5.69
CA LEU A 82 1.20 -1.79 6.33
C LEU A 82 2.03 -2.59 5.30
N ILE A 83 1.45 -2.90 4.15
CA ILE A 83 2.16 -3.66 3.12
C ILE A 83 3.30 -2.84 2.51
N GLU A 84 3.09 -1.54 2.27
CA GLU A 84 4.14 -0.64 1.81
C GLU A 84 5.28 -0.56 2.83
N GLU A 85 4.97 -0.34 4.11
CA GLU A 85 5.97 -0.24 5.17
C GLU A 85 6.76 -1.53 5.37
N VAL A 86 6.11 -2.70 5.27
CA VAL A 86 6.79 -3.99 5.27
C VAL A 86 7.76 -4.08 4.09
N ASN A 87 7.35 -3.67 2.90
CA ASN A 87 8.25 -3.64 1.75
C ASN A 87 9.47 -2.75 1.99
N ASP A 88 9.28 -1.59 2.58
CA ASP A 88 10.37 -0.66 2.89
C ASP A 88 11.37 -1.28 3.88
N GLN A 89 10.89 -2.01 4.89
CA GLN A 89 11.76 -2.76 5.81
C GLN A 89 12.56 -3.86 5.08
N TYR A 90 11.94 -4.56 4.11
CA TYR A 90 12.64 -5.57 3.31
C TYR A 90 13.64 -4.95 2.33
N ILE A 91 13.30 -3.83 1.68
CA ILE A 91 14.25 -3.08 0.83
C ILE A 91 15.46 -2.64 1.65
N LEU A 92 15.23 -2.11 2.85
CA LEU A 92 16.31 -1.63 3.71
C LEU A 92 17.27 -2.75 4.12
N ARG A 93 16.77 -3.96 4.38
CA ARG A 93 17.58 -5.08 4.90
C ARG A 93 18.04 -6.06 3.83
N ALA A 94 17.26 -6.30 2.81
CA ALA A 94 17.53 -7.29 1.77
C ALA A 94 17.80 -6.67 0.39
N GLY A 95 17.63 -5.36 0.24
CA GLY A 95 17.85 -4.65 -1.03
C GLY A 95 16.72 -4.82 -2.05
N ILE A 96 15.67 -5.59 -1.73
CA ILE A 96 14.50 -5.80 -2.58
C ILE A 96 13.21 -5.77 -1.75
N PRO A 97 12.07 -5.35 -2.33
CA PRO A 97 10.78 -5.49 -1.66
C PRO A 97 10.39 -6.97 -1.50
N LEU A 98 9.67 -7.28 -0.43
CA LEU A 98 9.07 -8.60 -0.24
C LEU A 98 8.01 -8.87 -1.32
N ILE A 99 7.21 -7.85 -1.59
CA ILE A 99 6.14 -7.85 -2.59
C ILE A 99 6.52 -6.81 -3.66
N PRO A 100 6.79 -7.21 -4.91
CA PRO A 100 7.27 -6.30 -5.95
C PRO A 100 6.13 -5.44 -6.50
N MET A 101 5.69 -4.46 -5.75
CA MET A 101 4.67 -3.51 -6.17
C MET A 101 4.87 -2.14 -5.52
N GLU A 102 4.26 -1.13 -6.14
CA GLU A 102 4.33 0.25 -5.71
C GLU A 102 2.94 0.75 -5.28
N LEU A 103 2.79 1.03 -3.99
CA LEU A 103 1.58 1.57 -3.39
C LEU A 103 1.67 3.08 -3.14
N THR A 104 2.86 3.62 -3.21
CA THR A 104 3.22 4.96 -2.73
C THR A 104 2.33 6.06 -3.28
N LYS A 105 2.09 6.07 -4.60
CA LYS A 105 1.26 7.13 -5.21
C LYS A 105 -0.17 7.13 -4.67
N ALA A 106 -0.81 5.97 -4.60
CA ALA A 106 -2.19 5.88 -4.12
C ALA A 106 -2.27 6.21 -2.62
N ASN A 107 -1.32 5.72 -1.83
CA ASN A 107 -1.25 6.01 -0.39
C ASN A 107 -1.01 7.51 -0.11
N ILE A 108 -0.16 8.20 -0.88
CA ILE A 108 0.03 9.64 -0.75
C ILE A 108 -1.26 10.41 -1.05
N ILE A 109 -2.01 10.01 -2.09
CA ILE A 109 -3.30 10.64 -2.41
C ILE A 109 -4.26 10.47 -1.23
N VAL A 110 -4.41 9.26 -0.71
CA VAL A 110 -5.32 8.98 0.41
C VAL A 110 -4.85 9.67 1.69
N HIS A 111 -3.55 9.73 1.96
CA HIS A 111 -2.98 10.51 3.06
C HIS A 111 -3.45 11.98 3.03
N HIS A 112 -3.38 12.61 1.85
CA HIS A 112 -3.88 13.99 1.68
C HIS A 112 -5.39 14.11 1.91
N LEU A 113 -6.18 13.11 1.49
CA LEU A 113 -7.63 13.11 1.68
C LEU A 113 -8.04 12.92 3.13
N LEU A 114 -7.32 12.10 3.89
CA LEU A 114 -7.52 11.90 5.32
C LEU A 114 -7.11 13.13 6.15
N GLY A 115 -6.17 13.91 5.62
CA GLY A 115 -5.56 15.06 6.30
C GLY A 115 -4.40 14.66 7.21
N GLU A 116 -3.41 15.52 7.31
CA GLU A 116 -2.11 15.24 7.96
C GLU A 116 -2.24 14.69 9.39
N THR A 117 -3.12 15.25 10.20
CA THR A 117 -3.22 14.83 11.61
C THR A 117 -3.69 13.39 11.76
N LEU A 118 -4.72 12.99 11.03
CA LEU A 118 -5.25 11.64 11.10
C LEU A 118 -4.31 10.66 10.39
N ALA A 119 -3.87 10.99 9.17
CA ALA A 119 -3.00 10.12 8.40
C ALA A 119 -1.67 9.83 9.13
N ASN A 120 -1.04 10.83 9.73
CA ASN A 120 0.18 10.63 10.52
C ASN A 120 -0.06 9.72 11.73
N SER A 121 -1.21 9.83 12.42
CA SER A 121 -1.54 8.92 13.51
C SER A 121 -1.72 7.47 13.05
N LEU A 122 -2.26 7.27 11.85
CA LEU A 122 -2.40 5.94 11.24
C LEU A 122 -1.03 5.40 10.80
N ASP A 123 -0.18 6.26 10.25
CA ASP A 123 1.19 5.91 9.85
C ASP A 123 2.04 5.47 11.06
N ASP A 124 1.93 6.14 12.21
CA ASP A 124 2.61 5.74 13.45
C ASP A 124 2.22 4.31 13.88
N VAL A 125 0.95 3.95 13.77
CA VAL A 125 0.46 2.59 14.07
C VAL A 125 1.04 1.57 13.09
N VAL A 126 1.05 1.90 11.81
CA VAL A 126 1.58 1.02 10.75
C VAL A 126 3.08 0.80 10.92
N GLU A 127 3.85 1.87 11.14
CA GLU A 127 5.30 1.80 11.31
C GLU A 127 5.69 0.92 12.51
N GLU A 128 5.03 1.13 13.65
CA GLU A 128 5.26 0.30 14.83
C GLU A 128 4.93 -1.17 14.59
N THR A 129 3.79 -1.45 13.93
CA THR A 129 3.37 -2.82 13.58
C THR A 129 4.36 -3.48 12.63
N ALA A 130 4.74 -2.82 11.55
CA ALA A 130 5.70 -3.34 10.57
C ALA A 130 7.06 -3.61 11.22
N ARG A 131 7.53 -2.69 12.08
CA ARG A 131 8.79 -2.84 12.81
C ARG A 131 8.77 -4.06 13.73
N GLN A 132 7.70 -4.28 14.47
CA GLN A 132 7.56 -5.46 15.33
C GLN A 132 7.57 -6.75 14.53
N MET A 133 6.83 -6.81 13.42
CA MET A 133 6.73 -7.99 12.57
C MET A 133 8.02 -8.30 11.82
N THR A 134 8.78 -7.29 11.43
CA THR A 134 10.04 -7.45 10.66
C THR A 134 11.29 -7.53 11.52
N SER A 135 11.18 -7.47 12.85
CA SER A 135 12.32 -7.44 13.77
C SER A 135 13.11 -8.75 13.84
N GLN A 136 12.57 -9.86 13.35
CA GLN A 136 13.22 -11.17 13.44
C GLN A 136 14.25 -11.35 12.31
N ASP A 137 15.52 -11.30 12.67
CA ASP A 137 16.66 -11.49 11.75
C ASP A 137 16.68 -12.86 11.05
N THR A 138 16.01 -13.88 11.64
CA THR A 138 15.95 -15.24 11.11
C THR A 138 15.33 -15.34 9.71
N VAL A 139 14.42 -14.43 9.36
CA VAL A 139 13.78 -14.38 8.04
C VAL A 139 14.80 -14.07 6.94
N TYR A 140 15.60 -13.02 7.14
CA TYR A 140 16.57 -12.53 6.15
C TYR A 140 17.76 -13.46 5.96
N SER A 141 18.08 -14.29 6.96
CA SER A 141 19.17 -15.26 6.92
C SER A 141 18.76 -16.63 6.38
N SER A 142 17.46 -16.89 6.16
CA SER A 142 16.98 -18.18 5.67
C SER A 142 17.47 -18.46 4.25
N GLU A 143 17.90 -19.68 3.96
CA GLU A 143 18.33 -20.09 2.62
C GLU A 143 17.20 -19.96 1.58
N ARG A 144 15.96 -20.26 1.99
CA ARG A 144 14.77 -20.15 1.13
C ARG A 144 14.51 -18.70 0.71
N PHE A 145 14.65 -17.74 1.64
CA PHE A 145 14.48 -16.32 1.31
C PHE A 145 15.62 -15.81 0.42
N LYS A 146 16.86 -16.23 0.67
CA LYS A 146 18.00 -15.91 -0.20
C LYS A 146 17.80 -16.44 -1.63
N GLU A 147 17.32 -17.70 -1.76
CA GLU A 147 17.00 -18.27 -3.07
C GLU A 147 15.92 -17.47 -3.80
N TYR A 148 14.89 -17.02 -3.08
CA TYR A 148 13.87 -16.13 -3.64
C TYR A 148 14.48 -14.80 -4.12
N VAL A 149 15.33 -14.15 -3.31
CA VAL A 149 16.02 -12.91 -3.67
C VAL A 149 16.86 -13.08 -4.92
N GLU A 150 17.64 -14.17 -5.02
CA GLU A 150 18.51 -14.45 -6.16
C GLU A 150 17.75 -14.79 -7.44
N THR A 151 16.65 -15.52 -7.33
CA THR A 151 15.91 -16.03 -8.48
C THR A 151 14.76 -15.12 -8.90
N ARG A 152 14.28 -14.24 -8.00
CA ARG A 152 13.08 -13.39 -8.19
C ARG A 152 11.92 -14.16 -8.79
N LYS A 153 11.71 -15.39 -8.33
CA LYS A 153 10.70 -16.30 -8.87
C LYS A 153 9.28 -15.87 -8.47
N GLY A 154 8.40 -15.95 -9.45
CA GLY A 154 6.95 -15.90 -9.26
C GLY A 154 6.28 -15.24 -10.47
N LYS A 155 5.70 -16.05 -11.36
CA LYS A 155 4.84 -15.54 -12.45
C LYS A 155 3.61 -14.80 -11.93
N GLY A 156 3.18 -15.12 -10.71
CA GLY A 156 2.05 -14.46 -10.05
C GLY A 156 2.26 -12.96 -9.82
N TRP A 157 3.51 -12.53 -9.64
CA TRP A 157 3.82 -11.10 -9.43
C TRP A 157 3.48 -10.21 -10.63
N GLU A 158 3.57 -10.72 -11.86
CA GLU A 158 3.18 -9.96 -13.06
C GLU A 158 1.69 -9.60 -13.04
N GLN A 159 0.83 -10.51 -12.53
CA GLN A 159 -0.60 -10.26 -12.42
C GLN A 159 -0.90 -9.22 -11.33
N VAL A 160 -0.24 -9.32 -10.17
CA VAL A 160 -0.36 -8.34 -9.09
C VAL A 160 0.04 -6.96 -9.58
N TRP A 161 1.18 -6.85 -10.24
CA TRP A 161 1.68 -5.60 -10.81
C TRP A 161 0.72 -4.97 -11.81
N LYS A 162 0.20 -5.78 -12.75
CA LYS A 162 -0.71 -5.31 -13.78
C LYS A 162 -2.01 -4.77 -13.19
N GLN A 163 -2.64 -5.51 -12.26
CA GLN A 163 -3.87 -5.07 -11.61
C GLN A 163 -3.68 -3.74 -10.87
N TRP A 164 -2.51 -3.54 -10.28
CA TRP A 164 -2.22 -2.34 -9.52
C TRP A 164 -1.94 -1.12 -10.40
N SER A 165 -1.11 -1.27 -11.43
CA SER A 165 -0.77 -0.16 -12.32
C SER A 165 -1.98 0.37 -13.08
N ASP A 166 -2.94 -0.47 -13.39
CA ASP A 166 -4.14 -0.09 -14.12
C ASP A 166 -5.06 0.83 -13.29
N MET A 167 -5.12 0.67 -11.95
CA MET A 167 -5.96 1.48 -11.08
C MET A 167 -5.55 2.96 -11.04
N THR A 168 -4.27 3.26 -10.83
CA THR A 168 -3.79 4.65 -10.73
C THR A 168 -3.76 5.37 -12.07
N ASN A 169 -3.59 4.64 -13.16
CA ASN A 169 -3.50 5.20 -14.51
C ASN A 169 -4.88 5.48 -15.13
N SER A 170 -5.90 4.66 -14.80
CA SER A 170 -7.23 4.76 -15.42
C SER A 170 -7.99 6.02 -15.01
N LEU A 171 -7.73 6.57 -13.83
CA LEU A 171 -8.48 7.67 -13.24
C LEU A 171 -7.86 9.07 -13.50
N ALA A 172 -6.74 9.13 -14.22
CA ALA A 172 -6.02 10.36 -14.54
C ALA A 172 -5.76 11.28 -13.31
N ILE A 173 -5.67 10.67 -12.12
CA ILE A 173 -5.31 11.39 -10.89
C ILE A 173 -3.80 11.33 -10.74
N ASP A 174 -3.18 12.49 -10.57
CA ASP A 174 -1.73 12.59 -10.44
C ASP A 174 -1.32 13.43 -9.22
N LEU A 175 -0.05 13.38 -8.90
CA LEU A 175 0.57 14.15 -7.83
C LEU A 175 1.43 15.23 -8.46
N ASP A 176 1.11 16.48 -8.15
CA ASP A 176 1.96 17.62 -8.49
C ASP A 176 2.95 17.86 -7.34
N PHE A 177 4.20 17.53 -7.57
CA PHE A 177 5.28 17.76 -6.61
C PHE A 177 5.83 19.18 -6.62
N GLY A 178 5.20 20.08 -7.39
CA GLY A 178 5.58 21.47 -7.47
C GLY A 178 7.07 21.62 -7.79
N THR A 179 7.46 21.41 -9.03
CA THR A 179 8.81 21.79 -9.48
C THR A 179 8.94 23.29 -9.22
N ARG A 180 9.67 23.69 -8.18
CA ARG A 180 10.15 25.06 -8.03
C ARG A 180 10.96 25.36 -9.29
N ALA A 181 10.31 25.95 -10.28
CA ALA A 181 10.99 26.57 -11.37
C ALA A 181 11.89 27.66 -10.75
N ASN A 182 13.18 27.41 -10.80
CA ASN A 182 14.21 28.37 -10.44
C ASN A 182 14.07 29.55 -11.43
N LYS A 183 13.21 30.53 -11.10
CA LYS A 183 13.12 31.81 -11.77
C LYS A 183 13.98 32.78 -10.99
N ASP A 184 15.28 32.61 -11.03
CA ASP A 184 16.23 33.68 -10.75
C ASP A 184 17.52 33.38 -11.53
N ALA A 185 17.48 33.75 -12.79
CA ALA A 185 18.67 33.98 -13.61
C ALA A 185 18.34 35.09 -14.60
N HIS A 186 18.45 36.34 -14.15
CA HIS A 186 18.86 37.48 -14.98
C HIS A 186 19.51 38.50 -14.08
#